data_6822f47b2a8dec7c18e19afbc240dc72
#
_entry.id   6822f47b2a8dec7c18e19afbc240dc72
#
_cell.length_a   1.000
_cell.length_b   1.000
_cell.length_c   1.000
_cell.angle_alpha   90.00
_cell.angle_beta   90.00
_cell.angle_gamma   90.00
#
_symmetry.space_group_name_H-M   'P 1'
#
loop_
_entity.id
_entity.type
_entity.pdbx_description
1 polymer ?
#
loop_
_entity_poly.entity_id
_entity_poly.type
_entity_poly.pdbx_seq_one_letter_code
_entity_poly.pdbx_strand_id
1 'polypeptide(L)' 'MIEVRLFAGLRQGRQKVYQMEPDSIKNVQDIMDVLNIDRKEVNILLINGVHQKPETEVKDEEIVSLFPAVGGG' A
#
# COMPACT_ATOMS: atom_id res chain seq x y z
N MET A 1 -11.30 -5.64 -8.07
CA MET A 1 -10.63 -5.52 -6.75
C MET A 1 -9.30 -4.82 -6.90
N ILE A 2 -8.91 -4.10 -5.86
CA ILE A 2 -7.59 -3.51 -5.79
C ILE A 2 -6.69 -4.52 -5.09
N GLU A 3 -5.55 -4.85 -5.70
CA GLU A 3 -4.60 -5.75 -5.08
C GLU A 3 -3.53 -4.94 -4.36
N VAL A 4 -3.31 -5.24 -3.07
CA VAL A 4 -2.31 -4.55 -2.27
C VAL A 4 -1.23 -5.56 -1.88
N ARG A 5 0.00 -5.26 -2.24
CA ARG A 5 1.14 -6.11 -1.94
C ARG A 5 2.05 -5.43 -0.92
N LEU A 6 2.34 -6.13 0.16
CA LEU A 6 3.23 -5.64 1.19
C LEU A 6 4.56 -6.39 1.12
N PHE A 7 5.64 -5.68 1.44
CA PHE A 7 6.99 -6.25 1.34
C PHE A 7 7.76 -6.09 2.64
N ALA A 8 8.70 -7.00 2.86
CA ALA A 8 9.64 -6.98 4.01
C ALA A 8 8.90 -6.78 5.33
N GLY A 9 9.35 -5.86 6.16
CA GLY A 9 8.81 -5.66 7.50
C GLY A 9 7.34 -5.26 7.56
N LEU A 10 6.78 -4.74 6.45
CA LEU A 10 5.35 -4.41 6.43
C LEU A 10 4.47 -5.65 6.50
N ARG A 11 5.03 -6.81 6.20
CA ARG A 11 4.30 -8.08 6.29
C ARG A 11 4.14 -8.58 7.73
N GLN A 12 4.87 -8.00 8.65
CA GLN A 12 4.86 -8.47 10.03
C GLN A 12 3.49 -8.22 10.65
N GLY A 13 2.83 -9.29 11.08
CA GLY A 13 1.48 -9.22 11.61
C GLY A 13 0.41 -8.97 10.56
N ARG A 14 0.77 -9.06 9.28
CA ARG A 14 -0.13 -8.79 8.16
C ARG A 14 0.03 -9.86 7.08
N GLN A 15 -0.88 -9.84 6.11
CA GLN A 15 -0.78 -10.72 4.95
C GLN A 15 0.20 -10.10 3.93
N LYS A 16 0.71 -10.94 3.03
CA LYS A 16 1.57 -10.47 1.95
C LYS A 16 0.78 -9.74 0.88
N VAL A 17 -0.46 -10.17 0.65
CA VAL A 17 -1.33 -9.63 -0.39
C VAL A 17 -2.74 -9.48 0.16
N TYR A 18 -3.35 -8.35 -0.13
CA TYR A 18 -4.76 -8.10 0.20
C TYR A 18 -5.53 -7.81 -1.07
N GLN A 19 -6.80 -8.19 -1.07
CA GLN A 19 -7.75 -7.81 -2.11
C GLN A 19 -8.76 -6.87 -1.47
N MET A 20 -8.91 -5.67 -2.02
CA MET A 20 -9.79 -4.66 -1.43
C MET A 20 -10.83 -4.19 -2.42
N GLU A 21 -12.03 -3.91 -1.90
CA GLU A 21 -13.12 -3.38 -2.69
C GLU A 21 -12.79 -1.95 -3.13
N PRO A 22 -12.91 -1.63 -4.43
CA PRO A 22 -12.60 -0.28 -4.89
C PRO A 22 -13.53 0.78 -4.31
N ASP A 23 -14.76 0.42 -3.96
CA ASP A 23 -15.74 1.37 -3.44
C ASP A 23 -15.32 2.01 -2.11
N SER A 24 -14.53 1.30 -1.32
CA SER A 24 -14.10 1.76 0.01
C SER A 24 -12.72 2.42 -0.02
N ILE A 25 -12.07 2.43 -1.17
CA ILE A 25 -10.69 2.92 -1.30
C ILE A 25 -10.66 4.04 -2.35
N LYS A 26 -10.40 5.26 -1.93
CA LYS A 26 -10.25 6.39 -2.85
C LYS A 26 -8.80 6.59 -3.26
N ASN A 27 -7.89 6.47 -2.30
CA ASN A 27 -6.48 6.72 -2.53
C ASN A 27 -5.64 5.75 -1.71
N VAL A 28 -4.32 5.83 -1.84
CA VAL A 28 -3.42 4.92 -1.15
C VAL A 28 -3.48 5.14 0.36
N GLN A 29 -3.70 6.38 0.80
CA GLN A 29 -3.82 6.65 2.24
C GLN A 29 -4.94 5.82 2.86
N ASP A 30 -6.05 5.64 2.16
CA ASP A 30 -7.15 4.80 2.65
C ASP A 30 -6.69 3.36 2.87
N ILE A 31 -5.85 2.85 1.98
CA ILE A 31 -5.30 1.50 2.11
C ILE A 31 -4.45 1.40 3.38
N MET A 32 -3.58 2.39 3.58
CA MET A 32 -2.71 2.39 4.76
C MET A 32 -3.53 2.50 6.05
N ASP A 33 -4.60 3.30 6.02
CA ASP A 33 -5.49 3.44 7.18
C ASP A 33 -6.16 2.12 7.53
N VAL A 34 -6.66 1.40 6.52
CA VAL A 34 -7.30 0.10 6.73
C VAL A 34 -6.31 -0.90 7.34
N LEU A 35 -5.08 -0.89 6.87
CA LEU A 35 -4.05 -1.81 7.32
C LEU A 35 -3.31 -1.32 8.56
N ASN A 36 -3.66 -0.16 9.05
CA ASN A 36 -3.01 0.47 10.20
C ASN A 36 -1.51 0.63 9.98
N ILE A 37 -1.16 1.12 8.80
CA ILE A 37 0.22 1.40 8.43
C ILE A 37 0.43 2.91 8.47
N ASP A 38 1.45 3.36 9.23
CA ASP A 38 1.82 4.76 9.31
C ASP A 38 2.58 5.14 8.04
N ARG A 39 2.35 6.33 7.52
CA ARG A 39 3.08 6.83 6.35
C ARG A 39 4.59 6.78 6.53
N LYS A 40 5.05 6.96 7.76
CA LYS A 40 6.48 6.92 8.07
C LYS A 40 7.09 5.55 7.84
N GLU A 41 6.27 4.50 7.87
CA GLU A 41 6.74 3.14 7.67
C GLU A 41 6.93 2.80 6.20
N VAL A 42 6.36 3.61 5.29
CA VAL A 42 6.40 3.35 3.86
C VAL A 42 7.42 4.24 3.19
N ASN A 43 8.41 3.64 2.54
CA ASN A 43 9.42 4.40 1.81
C ASN A 43 9.09 4.48 0.33
N ILE A 44 8.70 3.36 -0.27
CA ILE A 44 8.39 3.29 -1.68
C ILE A 44 6.94 2.84 -1.84
N LEU A 45 6.21 3.57 -2.65
CA LEU A 45 4.81 3.30 -2.94
C LEU A 45 4.64 3.28 -4.45
N LEU A 46 4.18 2.16 -4.99
CA LEU A 46 4.00 2.01 -6.42
C LEU A 46 2.55 1.64 -6.74
N ILE A 47 2.02 2.21 -7.82
CA ILE A 47 0.76 1.76 -8.40
C ILE A 47 1.10 1.27 -9.80
N ASN A 48 0.84 -0.02 -10.04
CA ASN A 48 1.18 -0.67 -11.31
C ASN A 48 2.64 -0.43 -11.69
N GLY A 49 3.53 -0.46 -10.68
CA GLY A 49 4.96 -0.30 -10.91
C GLY A 49 5.45 1.13 -11.03
N VAL A 50 4.58 2.11 -10.88
CA VAL A 50 4.94 3.54 -11.02
C VAL A 50 4.90 4.20 -9.65
N HIS A 51 5.94 4.96 -9.32
CA HIS A 51 6.00 5.70 -8.05
C HIS A 51 4.83 6.67 -7.92
N GLN A 52 4.18 6.65 -6.76
CA GLN A 52 3.04 7.52 -6.50
C GLN A 52 3.10 8.02 -5.05
N LYS A 53 2.23 8.97 -4.73
CA LYS A 53 2.11 9.52 -3.38
C LYS A 53 0.88 8.93 -2.69
N PRO A 54 0.83 9.01 -1.34
CA PRO A 54 -0.34 8.50 -0.61
C PRO A 54 -1.67 9.11 -1.05
N GLU A 55 -1.65 10.33 -1.55
CA GLU A 55 -2.85 11.02 -2.00
C GLU A 55 -3.34 10.57 -3.38
N THR A 56 -2.53 9.80 -4.09
CA THR A 56 -2.88 9.37 -5.44
C THR A 56 -4.10 8.46 -5.43
N GLU A 57 -5.04 8.76 -6.32
CA GLU A 57 -6.26 7.97 -6.47
C GLU A 57 -5.93 6.55 -6.91
N VAL A 58 -6.61 5.57 -6.32
CA VAL A 58 -6.47 4.16 -6.70
C VAL A 58 -7.76 3.73 -7.37
N LYS A 59 -7.61 3.09 -8.53
CA LYS A 59 -8.75 2.62 -9.32
C LYS A 59 -8.85 1.10 -9.25
N ASP A 60 -10.03 0.60 -9.62
CA ASP A 60 -10.27 -0.84 -9.66
C ASP A 60 -9.21 -1.54 -10.51
N GLU A 61 -8.84 -2.74 -10.12
CA GLU A 61 -7.90 -3.61 -10.82
C GLU A 61 -6.45 -3.13 -10.78
N GLU A 62 -6.15 -2.06 -10.06
CA GLU A 62 -4.77 -1.61 -9.91
C GLU A 62 -4.05 -2.40 -8.83
N ILE A 63 -2.74 -2.48 -8.96
CA ILE A 63 -1.86 -3.17 -8.01
C ILE A 63 -1.05 -2.12 -7.27
N VAL A 64 -1.23 -2.08 -5.96
CA VAL A 64 -0.51 -1.16 -5.08
C VAL A 64 0.56 -1.93 -4.34
N SER A 65 1.80 -1.50 -4.45
CA SER A 65 2.93 -2.15 -3.78
C SER A 65 3.53 -1.19 -2.77
N LEU A 66 3.65 -1.65 -1.52
CA LEU A 66 4.18 -0.83 -0.43
C LEU A 66 5.46 -1.48 0.12
N PHE A 67 6.52 -0.69 0.16
CA PHE A 67 7.82 -1.12 0.66
C PHE A 67 8.20 -0.28 1.88
N PRO A 68 8.73 -0.90 2.93
CA PRO A 68 9.11 -0.16 4.13
C PRO A 68 10.39 0.62 3.91
N ALA A 69 10.63 1.57 4.81
CA ALA A 69 11.94 2.21 4.88
C ALA A 69 12.96 1.13 5.18
N VAL A 70 14.10 1.19 4.48
CA VAL A 70 15.17 0.23 4.73
C VAL A 70 15.74 0.55 6.09
N GLY A 71 15.72 -0.45 6.96
CA GLY A 71 16.17 -0.25 8.33
C GLY A 71 17.64 0.08 8.39
N GLY A 72 18.09 0.36 9.56
CA GLY A 72 19.49 0.64 9.80
C GLY A 72 19.88 2.02 9.36
N GLY A 73 18.95 2.63 8.84
CA GLY A 73 19.24 4.04 8.58
C GLY A 73 19.67 4.56 9.86
#